data_6f57ca9ba61dd64c9371f03c8d268e68
#
_entry.id   6f57ca9ba61dd64c9371f03c8d268e68
#
_cell.length_a   1.000
_cell.length_b   1.000
_cell.length_c   1.000
_cell.angle_alpha   90.00
_cell.angle_beta   90.00
_cell.angle_gamma   90.00
#
_symmetry.space_group_name_H-M   'P 1'
#
loop_
_entity.id
_entity.type
_entity.pdbx_description
1 polymer ?
#
loop_
_entity_poly.entity_id
_entity_poly.type
_entity_poly.pdbx_seq_one_letter_code
_entity_poly.pdbx_strand_id
1 'polypeptide(L)'
;LIAQGHRVAVLAVDPSSSVSGGSILGDKTRMERLSVLDAAFIRPSPTSGALGGVAEQTREAVLLCEAAGFDIVIVETVGVGQSETAVAGMTDLFVLLQLPNAGDDLQAIKRGVMELADIVAINKADLDAAAATRARAQITSALRIFGLHGRADHHAVPVLELSATQGRGIDEFWHAVQDEA
;
A
#
# COMPACT_ATOMS: atom_id res chain seq x y z
N LEU A 1 7.92 12.43 4.40
CA LEU A 1 9.15 11.63 4.24
C LEU A 1 10.26 12.46 3.61
N ILE A 2 10.15 12.92 2.37
CA ILE A 2 11.22 13.70 1.69
C ILE A 2 11.54 15.00 2.45
N ALA A 3 10.53 15.71 2.98
CA ALA A 3 10.75 16.87 3.82
C ALA A 3 11.45 16.57 5.16
N GLN A 4 11.48 15.32 5.57
CA GLN A 4 12.21 14.81 6.74
C GLN A 4 13.63 14.29 6.38
N GLY A 5 14.02 14.39 5.10
CA GLY A 5 15.34 14.02 4.62
C GLY A 5 15.44 12.62 4.00
N HIS A 6 14.32 11.90 3.90
CA HIS A 6 14.30 10.56 3.29
C HIS A 6 14.42 10.61 1.76
N ARG A 7 15.08 9.60 1.19
CA ARG A 7 15.05 9.31 -0.24
C ARG A 7 14.05 8.20 -0.52
N VAL A 8 13.04 8.50 -1.35
CA VAL A 8 11.89 7.63 -1.56
C VAL A 8 11.85 7.10 -2.98
N ALA A 9 11.80 5.78 -3.14
CA ALA A 9 11.48 5.14 -4.41
C ALA A 9 10.02 4.65 -4.41
N VAL A 10 9.32 4.82 -5.53
CA VAL A 10 7.97 4.28 -5.75
C VAL A 10 8.00 3.34 -6.94
N LEU A 11 7.68 2.09 -6.72
CA LEU A 11 7.56 1.05 -7.74
C LEU A 11 6.07 0.77 -7.95
N ALA A 12 5.50 1.32 -9.02
CA ALA A 12 4.08 1.14 -9.34
C ALA A 12 3.90 -0.13 -10.18
N VAL A 13 3.20 -1.12 -9.62
CA VAL A 13 2.89 -2.40 -10.28
C VAL A 13 1.45 -2.36 -10.78
N ASP A 14 1.27 -2.19 -12.10
CA ASP A 14 -0.05 -2.15 -12.74
C ASP A 14 -0.30 -3.41 -13.55
N PRO A 15 -1.26 -4.28 -13.15
CA PRO A 15 -1.61 -5.49 -13.88
C PRO A 15 -2.32 -5.23 -15.22
N SER A 16 -2.85 -4.03 -15.45
CA SER A 16 -3.69 -3.72 -16.61
C SER A 16 -2.94 -3.26 -17.87
N SER A 17 -1.64 -3.01 -17.80
CA SER A 17 -0.90 -2.32 -18.87
C SER A 17 -0.37 -3.19 -20.01
N SER A 18 -0.77 -4.45 -20.13
CA SER A 18 -0.28 -5.35 -21.20
C SER A 18 -0.72 -4.96 -22.61
N VAL A 19 -1.66 -4.02 -22.78
CA VAL A 19 -2.28 -3.73 -24.09
C VAL A 19 -2.06 -2.30 -24.60
N SER A 20 -1.76 -1.36 -23.74
CA SER A 20 -1.60 0.03 -24.19
C SER A 20 -0.47 0.71 -23.43
N GLY A 21 0.68 0.95 -23.98
CA GLY A 21 1.80 1.68 -23.37
C GLY A 21 1.44 2.99 -22.61
N GLY A 22 0.18 3.12 -22.15
CA GLY A 22 -0.43 4.25 -21.46
C GLY A 22 -0.19 4.32 -19.96
N SER A 23 0.18 3.22 -19.30
CA SER A 23 0.36 3.21 -17.83
C SER A 23 1.57 4.04 -17.37
N ILE A 24 2.64 4.06 -18.14
CA ILE A 24 3.89 4.79 -17.80
C ILE A 24 3.65 6.32 -17.66
N LEU A 25 2.77 6.87 -18.50
CA LEU A 25 2.42 8.29 -18.42
C LEU A 25 1.38 8.56 -17.30
N GLY A 26 0.46 7.63 -17.06
CA GLY A 26 -0.57 7.76 -16.03
C GLY A 26 0.00 7.82 -14.61
N ASP A 27 0.99 7.00 -14.28
CA ASP A 27 1.60 6.96 -12.95
C ASP A 27 2.42 8.22 -12.67
N LYS A 28 3.20 8.69 -13.63
CA LYS A 28 3.94 9.96 -13.49
C LYS A 28 3.01 11.16 -13.38
N THR A 29 1.89 11.20 -14.14
CA THR A 29 0.89 12.28 -14.05
C THR A 29 0.16 12.28 -12.71
N ARG A 30 -0.11 11.12 -12.11
CA ARG A 30 -0.69 11.05 -10.75
C ARG A 30 0.29 11.49 -9.66
N MET A 31 1.59 11.40 -9.90
CA MET A 31 2.66 11.72 -8.97
C MET A 31 3.52 12.91 -9.43
N GLU A 32 2.93 13.87 -10.16
CA GLU A 32 3.67 15.03 -10.70
C GLU A 32 4.55 15.75 -9.69
N ARG A 33 4.01 16.00 -8.48
CA ARG A 33 4.75 16.68 -7.41
C ARG A 33 5.95 15.87 -6.90
N LEU A 34 5.85 14.56 -6.93
CA LEU A 34 6.93 13.66 -6.51
C LEU A 34 7.97 13.50 -7.61
N SER A 35 7.55 13.45 -8.87
CA SER A 35 8.41 13.17 -10.03
C SER A 35 9.47 14.24 -10.32
N VAL A 36 9.31 15.44 -9.76
CA VAL A 36 10.25 16.57 -9.94
C VAL A 36 11.23 16.73 -8.77
N LEU A 37 11.16 15.87 -7.76
CA LEU A 37 12.04 15.92 -6.59
C LEU A 37 13.27 15.02 -6.80
N ASP A 38 14.46 15.54 -6.60
CA ASP A 38 15.73 14.77 -6.73
C ASP A 38 15.83 13.62 -5.72
N ALA A 39 15.16 13.73 -4.58
CA ALA A 39 15.10 12.69 -3.55
C ALA A 39 14.03 11.61 -3.83
N ALA A 40 13.35 11.68 -4.97
CA ALA A 40 12.31 10.74 -5.36
C ALA A 40 12.66 9.99 -6.65
N PHE A 41 12.30 8.71 -6.71
CA PHE A 41 12.38 7.90 -7.92
C PHE A 41 11.03 7.21 -8.14
N ILE A 42 10.48 7.29 -9.34
CA ILE A 42 9.22 6.63 -9.69
C ILE A 42 9.47 5.71 -10.88
N ARG A 43 9.21 4.42 -10.69
CA ARG A 43 9.30 3.42 -11.74
C ARG A 43 7.93 2.77 -11.96
N PRO A 44 7.27 3.02 -13.08
CA PRO A 44 6.15 2.20 -13.54
C PRO A 44 6.67 0.82 -13.94
N SER A 45 6.02 -0.24 -13.47
CA SER A 45 6.33 -1.63 -13.81
C SER A 45 5.13 -2.25 -14.49
N PRO A 46 5.04 -2.22 -15.84
CA PRO A 46 3.95 -2.88 -16.54
C PRO A 46 4.05 -4.39 -16.35
N THR A 47 2.94 -5.02 -16.01
CA THR A 47 2.87 -6.48 -15.96
C THR A 47 2.67 -7.04 -17.35
N SER A 48 3.67 -7.67 -17.91
CA SER A 48 3.56 -8.38 -19.20
C SER A 48 2.87 -9.75 -19.05
N GLY A 49 1.78 -9.85 -18.32
CA GLY A 49 0.87 -11.00 -18.31
C GLY A 49 1.26 -12.22 -17.48
N ALA A 50 2.47 -12.30 -16.92
CA ALA A 50 2.90 -13.40 -16.06
C ALA A 50 3.14 -12.89 -14.63
N LEU A 51 2.23 -13.18 -13.71
CA LEU A 51 2.29 -12.78 -12.29
C LEU A 51 3.64 -13.12 -11.61
N GLY A 52 4.26 -14.25 -11.93
CA GLY A 52 5.55 -14.66 -11.37
C GLY A 52 6.72 -13.76 -11.81
N GLY A 53 6.76 -13.38 -13.09
CA GLY A 53 7.84 -12.52 -13.61
C GLY A 53 7.81 -11.10 -13.10
N VAL A 54 6.62 -10.56 -12.77
CA VAL A 54 6.47 -9.22 -12.18
C VAL A 54 6.99 -9.17 -10.76
N ALA A 55 6.70 -10.19 -9.97
CA ALA A 55 7.19 -10.28 -8.59
C ALA A 55 8.72 -10.33 -8.55
N GLU A 56 9.34 -11.11 -9.44
CA GLU A 56 10.80 -11.22 -9.54
C GLU A 56 11.44 -9.89 -9.95
N GLN A 57 10.95 -9.26 -11.02
CA GLN A 57 11.45 -7.96 -11.49
C GLN A 57 11.25 -6.84 -10.48
N THR A 58 10.16 -6.87 -9.70
CA THR A 58 9.91 -5.90 -8.65
C THR A 58 10.88 -6.08 -7.51
N ARG A 59 11.14 -7.33 -7.10
CA ARG A 59 12.14 -7.62 -6.06
C ARG A 59 13.55 -7.16 -6.44
N GLU A 60 13.97 -7.43 -7.68
CA GLU A 60 15.24 -6.92 -8.20
C GLU A 60 15.28 -5.39 -8.19
N ALA A 61 14.17 -4.72 -8.54
CA ALA A 61 14.07 -3.28 -8.52
C ALA A 61 14.14 -2.70 -7.10
N VAL A 62 13.56 -3.37 -6.08
CA VAL A 62 13.72 -3.00 -4.68
C VAL A 62 15.20 -3.02 -4.30
N LEU A 63 15.90 -4.12 -4.54
CA LEU A 63 17.34 -4.23 -4.24
C LEU A 63 18.20 -3.18 -4.94
N LEU A 64 17.86 -2.83 -6.19
CA LEU A 64 18.56 -1.77 -6.92
C LEU A 64 18.29 -0.39 -6.33
N CYS A 65 17.06 -0.11 -5.87
CA CYS A 65 16.73 1.14 -5.18
C CYS A 65 17.48 1.27 -3.86
N GLU A 66 17.55 0.21 -3.06
CA GLU A 66 18.32 0.17 -1.82
C GLU A 66 19.81 0.41 -2.09
N ALA A 67 20.39 -0.30 -3.07
CA ALA A 67 21.77 -0.12 -3.49
C ALA A 67 22.08 1.31 -4.01
N ALA A 68 21.08 1.98 -4.60
CA ALA A 68 21.17 3.38 -5.02
C ALA A 68 20.99 4.39 -3.86
N GLY A 69 20.77 3.91 -2.64
CA GLY A 69 20.66 4.72 -1.43
C GLY A 69 19.26 5.33 -1.22
N PHE A 70 18.20 4.70 -1.74
CA PHE A 70 16.84 4.99 -1.32
C PHE A 70 16.59 4.23 -0.01
N ASP A 71 16.21 4.96 1.02
CA ASP A 71 15.98 4.41 2.37
C ASP A 71 14.52 3.99 2.60
N ILE A 72 13.62 4.43 1.71
CA ILE A 72 12.22 3.99 1.70
C ILE A 72 11.85 3.57 0.28
N VAL A 73 11.40 2.33 0.12
CA VAL A 73 10.89 1.81 -1.15
C VAL A 73 9.42 1.45 -1.01
N ILE A 74 8.56 2.16 -1.72
CA ILE A 74 7.11 1.94 -1.73
C ILE A 74 6.75 1.13 -2.96
N VAL A 75 6.19 -0.07 -2.77
CA VAL A 75 5.63 -0.88 -3.86
C VAL A 75 4.12 -0.65 -3.88
N GLU A 76 3.64 0.08 -4.89
CA GLU A 76 2.22 0.35 -5.10
C GLU A 76 1.61 -0.69 -6.03
N THR A 77 0.51 -1.31 -5.62
CA THR A 77 -0.29 -2.19 -6.48
C THR A 77 -1.63 -1.54 -6.79
N VAL A 78 -2.09 -1.67 -8.03
CA VAL A 78 -3.37 -1.13 -8.48
C VAL A 78 -4.39 -2.26 -8.58
N GLY A 79 -5.48 -2.13 -7.81
CA GLY A 79 -6.61 -3.03 -7.87
C GLY A 79 -6.45 -4.32 -7.07
N VAL A 80 -7.52 -5.11 -7.05
CA VAL A 80 -7.60 -6.42 -6.40
C VAL A 80 -7.25 -7.50 -7.43
N GLY A 81 -6.01 -7.93 -7.44
CA GLY A 81 -5.51 -9.04 -8.24
C GLY A 81 -4.85 -10.09 -7.34
N GLN A 82 -4.07 -11.00 -7.90
CA GLN A 82 -3.27 -11.95 -7.11
C GLN A 82 -1.86 -11.43 -6.81
N SER A 83 -1.57 -10.19 -7.17
CA SER A 83 -0.28 -9.54 -6.97
C SER A 83 -0.02 -9.12 -5.51
N GLU A 84 -1.07 -8.95 -4.71
CA GLU A 84 -0.96 -8.49 -3.32
C GLU A 84 -0.18 -9.48 -2.45
N THR A 85 -0.44 -10.78 -2.62
CA THR A 85 0.28 -11.83 -1.88
C THR A 85 1.76 -11.91 -2.27
N ALA A 86 2.06 -11.69 -3.55
CA ALA A 86 3.44 -11.66 -4.04
C ALA A 86 4.19 -10.44 -3.51
N VAL A 87 3.53 -9.27 -3.46
CA VAL A 87 4.12 -8.03 -2.91
C VAL A 87 4.35 -8.14 -1.40
N ALA A 88 3.39 -8.68 -0.64
CA ALA A 88 3.55 -8.90 0.80
C ALA A 88 4.78 -9.76 1.15
N GLY A 89 5.14 -10.71 0.28
CA GLY A 89 6.31 -11.58 0.49
C GLY A 89 7.66 -10.94 0.13
N MET A 90 7.70 -9.69 -0.36
CA MET A 90 8.93 -9.00 -0.75
C MET A 90 9.15 -7.66 -0.05
N THR A 91 8.24 -7.24 0.80
CA THR A 91 8.29 -6.00 1.57
C THR A 91 8.38 -6.30 3.06
N ASP A 92 8.98 -5.42 3.82
CA ASP A 92 9.09 -5.54 5.28
C ASP A 92 7.74 -5.32 5.95
N LEU A 93 6.88 -4.51 5.31
CA LEU A 93 5.58 -4.13 5.84
C LEU A 93 4.53 -4.08 4.71
N PHE A 94 3.35 -4.66 4.97
CA PHE A 94 2.22 -4.65 4.05
C PHE A 94 1.08 -3.77 4.56
N VAL A 95 0.80 -2.68 3.85
CA VAL A 95 -0.28 -1.74 4.16
C VAL A 95 -1.48 -1.98 3.26
N LEU A 96 -2.62 -2.27 3.86
CA LEU A 96 -3.90 -2.37 3.15
C LEU A 96 -4.63 -1.02 3.16
N LEU A 97 -4.80 -0.40 1.97
CA LEU A 97 -5.59 0.82 1.83
C LEU A 97 -7.06 0.50 1.57
N GLN A 98 -7.95 1.15 2.32
CA GLN A 98 -9.40 1.01 2.21
C GLN A 98 -10.10 2.35 2.03
N LEU A 99 -11.34 2.33 1.53
CA LEU A 99 -12.22 3.48 1.47
C LEU A 99 -13.31 3.41 2.55
N PRO A 100 -13.83 4.57 3.03
CA PRO A 100 -14.85 4.60 4.08
C PRO A 100 -16.13 3.83 3.72
N ASN A 101 -16.55 3.87 2.46
CA ASN A 101 -17.80 3.28 1.97
C ASN A 101 -17.60 1.89 1.33
N ALA A 102 -16.50 1.22 1.59
CA ALA A 102 -16.23 -0.13 1.12
C ALA A 102 -17.04 -1.23 1.86
N GLY A 103 -18.12 -0.87 2.57
CA GLY A 103 -18.88 -1.78 3.43
C GLY A 103 -19.45 -3.01 2.72
N ASP A 104 -19.95 -2.87 1.47
CA ASP A 104 -20.37 -4.00 0.66
C ASP A 104 -19.17 -4.73 0.03
N ASP A 105 -18.07 -4.01 -0.21
CA ASP A 105 -16.81 -4.54 -0.72
C ASP A 105 -15.95 -5.19 0.39
N LEU A 106 -16.22 -4.97 1.68
CA LEU A 106 -15.57 -5.70 2.78
C LEU A 106 -15.76 -7.22 2.67
N GLN A 107 -16.89 -7.66 2.10
CA GLN A 107 -17.09 -9.08 1.74
C GLN A 107 -16.30 -9.48 0.49
N ALA A 108 -15.96 -8.53 -0.38
CA ALA A 108 -15.15 -8.74 -1.59
C ALA A 108 -13.64 -8.67 -1.30
N ILE A 109 -13.22 -8.07 -0.17
CA ILE A 109 -11.82 -8.15 0.26
C ILE A 109 -11.54 -9.61 0.59
N LYS A 110 -10.77 -10.23 -0.28
CA LYS A 110 -10.37 -11.62 -0.08
C LYS A 110 -9.75 -11.74 1.31
N ARG A 111 -10.31 -12.61 2.13
CA ARG A 111 -9.84 -12.91 3.49
C ARG A 111 -8.31 -13.01 3.56
N GLY A 112 -7.69 -13.64 2.56
CA GLY A 112 -6.24 -13.79 2.49
C GLY A 112 -5.44 -12.47 2.43
N VAL A 113 -6.00 -11.40 1.87
CA VAL A 113 -5.32 -10.09 1.81
C VAL A 113 -5.38 -9.39 3.18
N MET A 114 -6.50 -9.51 3.89
CA MET A 114 -6.61 -8.97 5.25
C MET A 114 -5.69 -9.68 6.24
N GLU A 115 -5.47 -10.98 6.06
CA GLU A 115 -4.58 -11.78 6.91
C GLU A 115 -3.09 -11.41 6.72
N LEU A 116 -2.75 -10.79 5.59
CA LEU A 116 -1.39 -10.32 5.29
C LEU A 116 -1.11 -8.91 5.79
N ALA A 117 -2.15 -8.11 6.09
CA ALA A 117 -1.99 -6.72 6.44
C ALA A 117 -1.31 -6.55 7.81
N ASP A 118 -0.24 -5.76 7.83
CA ASP A 118 0.40 -5.30 9.05
C ASP A 118 -0.25 -4.01 9.55
N ILE A 119 -0.73 -3.17 8.63
CA ILE A 119 -1.50 -1.95 8.92
C ILE A 119 -2.68 -1.86 7.96
N VAL A 120 -3.84 -1.43 8.44
CA VAL A 120 -4.97 -1.04 7.59
C VAL A 120 -5.20 0.45 7.69
N ALA A 121 -5.21 1.15 6.55
CA ALA A 121 -5.42 2.59 6.47
C ALA A 121 -6.70 2.91 5.68
N ILE A 122 -7.67 3.54 6.34
CA ILE A 122 -8.92 4.00 5.73
C ILE A 122 -8.69 5.42 5.23
N ASN A 123 -8.39 5.54 3.92
CA ASN A 123 -8.13 6.82 3.28
C ASN A 123 -9.42 7.52 2.84
N LYS A 124 -9.32 8.83 2.56
CA LYS A 124 -10.44 9.72 2.22
C LYS A 124 -11.50 9.80 3.34
N ALA A 125 -11.07 9.69 4.59
CA ALA A 125 -11.94 9.81 5.76
C ALA A 125 -12.57 11.22 5.91
N ASP A 126 -12.06 12.21 5.16
CA ASP A 126 -12.61 13.56 5.06
C ASP A 126 -13.92 13.63 4.27
N LEU A 127 -14.18 12.70 3.36
CA LEU A 127 -15.41 12.69 2.56
C LEU A 127 -16.64 12.24 3.36
N ASP A 128 -16.47 11.29 4.29
CA ASP A 128 -17.53 10.80 5.18
C ASP A 128 -16.88 10.22 6.47
N ALA A 129 -16.73 11.07 7.47
CA ALA A 129 -16.10 10.69 8.73
C ALA A 129 -16.90 9.61 9.49
N ALA A 130 -18.25 9.65 9.40
CA ALA A 130 -19.08 8.65 10.05
C ALA A 130 -18.94 7.27 9.38
N ALA A 131 -18.82 7.22 8.06
CA ALA A 131 -18.54 5.98 7.34
C ALA A 131 -17.14 5.46 7.65
N ALA A 132 -16.13 6.34 7.75
CA ALA A 132 -14.77 5.95 8.11
C ALA A 132 -14.71 5.30 9.49
N THR A 133 -15.37 5.90 10.48
CA THR A 133 -15.44 5.34 11.83
C THR A 133 -16.18 3.99 11.87
N ARG A 134 -17.27 3.84 11.12
CA ARG A 134 -17.96 2.54 10.97
C ARG A 134 -17.07 1.48 10.33
N ALA A 135 -16.39 1.83 9.23
CA ALA A 135 -15.47 0.94 8.54
C ALA A 135 -14.33 0.49 9.46
N ARG A 136 -13.75 1.43 10.23
CA ARG A 136 -12.73 1.12 11.24
C ARG A 136 -13.21 0.09 12.26
N ALA A 137 -14.38 0.28 12.81
CA ALA A 137 -14.95 -0.66 13.79
C ALA A 137 -15.19 -2.06 13.19
N GLN A 138 -15.72 -2.12 11.97
CA GLN A 138 -15.98 -3.37 11.25
C GLN A 138 -14.67 -4.12 10.94
N ILE A 139 -13.67 -3.41 10.38
CA ILE A 139 -12.37 -4.00 10.04
C ILE A 139 -11.66 -4.49 11.30
N THR A 140 -11.64 -3.68 12.37
CA THR A 140 -11.04 -4.07 13.65
C THR A 140 -11.71 -5.35 14.21
N SER A 141 -13.03 -5.45 14.11
CA SER A 141 -13.75 -6.65 14.54
C SER A 141 -13.42 -7.87 13.69
N ALA A 142 -13.34 -7.71 12.37
CA ALA A 142 -12.96 -8.78 11.44
C ALA A 142 -11.53 -9.28 11.72
N LEU A 143 -10.57 -8.38 11.87
CA LEU A 143 -9.18 -8.71 12.17
C LEU A 143 -9.03 -9.47 13.50
N ARG A 144 -9.81 -9.11 14.53
CA ARG A 144 -9.82 -9.87 15.79
C ARG A 144 -10.28 -11.31 15.59
N ILE A 145 -11.29 -11.53 14.75
CA ILE A 145 -11.79 -12.87 14.45
C ILE A 145 -10.73 -13.68 13.70
N PHE A 146 -10.01 -13.06 12.75
CA PHE A 146 -8.97 -13.72 11.96
C PHE A 146 -7.65 -13.88 12.71
N GLY A 147 -7.25 -12.89 13.52
CA GLY A 147 -6.00 -12.91 14.30
C GLY A 147 -5.95 -13.95 15.41
N LEU A 148 -7.09 -14.47 15.85
CA LEU A 148 -7.15 -15.60 16.78
C LEU A 148 -6.64 -16.92 16.18
N HIS A 149 -6.36 -16.97 14.86
CA HIS A 149 -6.06 -18.21 14.15
C HIS A 149 -4.67 -18.28 13.51
N GLY A 150 -3.78 -17.26 13.60
CA GLY A 150 -2.59 -17.33 12.77
C GLY A 150 -1.30 -16.60 13.18
N ARG A 151 -1.32 -15.58 13.99
CA ARG A 151 -0.09 -14.89 14.44
C ARG A 151 0.28 -15.29 15.86
N ALA A 152 1.49 -15.86 16.02
CA ALA A 152 2.03 -16.26 17.33
C ALA A 152 2.33 -15.04 18.23
N ASP A 153 2.50 -13.87 17.64
CA ASP A 153 2.72 -12.60 18.34
C ASP A 153 1.43 -11.79 18.34
N HIS A 154 0.80 -11.69 19.51
CA HIS A 154 -0.52 -11.09 19.76
C HIS A 154 -0.59 -9.56 19.50
N HIS A 155 0.10 -9.00 18.50
CA HIS A 155 -0.07 -7.60 18.13
C HIS A 155 -1.34 -7.41 17.31
N ALA A 156 -2.20 -6.51 17.79
CA ALA A 156 -3.41 -6.14 17.06
C ALA A 156 -3.02 -5.25 15.88
N VAL A 157 -3.40 -5.66 14.66
CA VAL A 157 -3.16 -4.86 13.44
C VAL A 157 -3.77 -3.45 13.60
N PRO A 158 -2.98 -2.38 13.49
CA PRO A 158 -3.49 -1.01 13.57
C PRO A 158 -4.47 -0.72 12.43
N VAL A 159 -5.62 -0.12 12.76
CA VAL A 159 -6.61 0.36 11.79
C VAL A 159 -6.75 1.87 11.96
N LEU A 160 -6.24 2.63 10.99
CA LEU A 160 -6.10 4.08 11.05
C LEU A 160 -7.02 4.77 10.04
N GLU A 161 -7.55 5.94 10.42
CA GLU A 161 -8.32 6.80 9.54
C GLU A 161 -7.42 7.95 9.07
N LEU A 162 -7.35 8.19 7.76
CA LEU A 162 -6.53 9.26 7.21
C LEU A 162 -7.18 9.97 6.03
N SER A 163 -6.69 11.15 5.72
CA SER A 163 -6.97 11.89 4.49
C SER A 163 -5.65 12.34 3.87
N ALA A 164 -5.25 11.68 2.80
CA ALA A 164 -4.01 12.03 2.10
C ALA A 164 -4.07 13.45 1.50
N THR A 165 -5.24 13.91 1.07
CA THR A 165 -5.43 15.24 0.48
C THR A 165 -5.36 16.37 1.51
N GLN A 166 -5.81 16.12 2.74
CA GLN A 166 -5.80 17.09 3.84
C GLN A 166 -4.58 16.95 4.76
N GLY A 167 -3.76 15.90 4.58
CA GLY A 167 -2.64 15.59 5.46
C GLY A 167 -3.03 15.08 6.86
N ARG A 168 -4.33 14.80 7.08
CA ARG A 168 -4.83 14.35 8.39
C ARG A 168 -4.55 12.87 8.61
N GLY A 169 -4.03 12.51 9.79
CA GLY A 169 -3.71 11.13 10.17
C GLY A 169 -2.44 10.58 9.52
N ILE A 170 -1.71 11.38 8.73
CA ILE A 170 -0.49 10.94 8.04
C ILE A 170 0.66 10.72 9.03
N ASP A 171 0.82 11.60 10.02
CA ASP A 171 1.87 11.46 11.02
C ASP A 171 1.62 10.23 11.92
N GLU A 172 0.36 10.01 12.33
CA GLU A 172 -0.04 8.81 13.08
C GLU A 172 0.21 7.53 12.27
N PHE A 173 -0.13 7.56 10.99
CA PHE A 173 0.14 6.45 10.07
C PHE A 173 1.65 6.19 9.95
N TRP A 174 2.47 7.24 9.83
CA TRP A 174 3.91 7.08 9.71
C TRP A 174 4.53 6.53 11.01
N HIS A 175 4.06 6.97 12.18
CA HIS A 175 4.48 6.38 13.46
C HIS A 175 4.13 4.88 13.53
N ALA A 176 2.92 4.49 13.13
CA ALA A 176 2.55 3.09 13.09
C ALA A 176 3.44 2.27 12.12
N VAL A 177 3.81 2.83 10.97
CA VAL A 177 4.79 2.21 10.05
C VAL A 177 6.15 2.00 10.73
N GLN A 178 6.62 2.97 11.51
CA GLN A 178 7.90 2.87 12.21
C GLN A 178 7.88 1.90 13.39
N ASP A 179 6.72 1.73 14.03
CA ASP A 179 6.54 0.82 15.16
C ASP A 179 6.41 -0.65 14.73
N GLU A 180 5.94 -0.90 13.49
CA GLU A 180 5.73 -2.25 12.94
C GLU A 180 6.90 -2.72 12.04
N ALA A 181 7.79 -1.82 11.60
CA ALA A 181 8.94 -2.15 10.76
C ALA A 181 10.17 -2.55 11.60
#